data_0d7370f09fa11b1e81bee31e603014da
#
_entry.id   0d7370f09fa11b1e81bee31e603014da
#
_cell.length_a   1.000
_cell.length_b   1.000
_cell.length_c   1.000
_cell.angle_alpha   90.00
_cell.angle_beta   90.00
_cell.angle_gamma   90.00
#
_symmetry.space_group_name_H-M   'P 1'
#
loop_
_entity.id
_entity.type
_entity.pdbx_description
1 polymer ?
#
loop_
_entity_poly.entity_id
_entity_poly.type
_entity_poly.pdbx_seq_one_letter_code
_entity_poly.pdbx_strand_id
1 'polypeptide(L)'
;MKAILSLFAAALLLLSTKAASVNVAPEARAANACPDASTGVPLLRAGRLDSAGTRYYTTNATYMNQLANGIWQPEGTAGIVFKNAALSTVPFYAFYHTTSASAPLDWYYTTSANDKATWDKNTNYVDRGVFAHMFSNAACGGLPFYALWDPVHQVHLFTADASERKSATSLNGGYIEMGIAGYILPLP
;
A
#
# COMPACT_ATOMS: atom_id res chain seq x y z
N MET A 1 28.58 72.44 -49.36
CA MET A 1 27.75 71.57 -48.53
C MET A 1 28.69 70.79 -47.61
N LYS A 2 28.69 71.15 -46.32
CA LYS A 2 29.66 70.62 -45.34
C LYS A 2 28.96 69.49 -44.53
N ALA A 3 29.51 68.30 -44.56
CA ALA A 3 29.09 67.18 -43.75
C ALA A 3 29.81 67.24 -42.39
N ILE A 4 29.06 67.22 -41.31
CA ILE A 4 29.56 67.19 -39.93
C ILE A 4 29.53 65.72 -39.46
N LEU A 5 30.71 65.19 -39.18
CA LEU A 5 30.90 63.88 -38.62
C LEU A 5 30.82 63.98 -37.07
N SER A 6 29.87 63.30 -36.45
CA SER A 6 29.74 63.28 -35.00
C SER A 6 30.24 61.95 -34.48
N LEU A 7 31.34 61.98 -33.73
CA LEU A 7 31.88 60.81 -33.02
C LEU A 7 31.14 60.62 -31.70
N PHE A 8 30.44 59.48 -31.53
CA PHE A 8 29.96 59.03 -30.23
C PHE A 8 30.96 58.02 -29.65
N ALA A 9 31.60 58.42 -28.57
CA ALA A 9 32.42 57.55 -27.75
C ALA A 9 31.52 56.76 -26.79
N ALA A 10 31.40 55.46 -26.98
CA ALA A 10 30.69 54.57 -26.05
C ALA A 10 31.63 54.14 -24.93
N ALA A 11 31.37 54.58 -23.71
CA ALA A 11 32.07 54.09 -22.53
C ALA A 11 31.45 52.76 -22.06
N LEU A 12 32.25 51.68 -22.18
CA LEU A 12 31.86 50.33 -21.74
C LEU A 12 32.16 50.20 -20.24
N LEU A 13 31.10 50.30 -19.42
CA LEU A 13 31.17 49.97 -17.97
C LEU A 13 31.13 48.44 -17.79
N LEU A 14 32.28 47.85 -17.47
CA LEU A 14 32.37 46.49 -17.02
C LEU A 14 31.84 46.35 -15.58
N LEU A 15 30.57 45.97 -15.42
CA LEU A 15 30.04 45.51 -14.11
C LEU A 15 30.57 44.11 -13.82
N SER A 16 31.51 44.03 -12.89
CA SER A 16 32.01 42.76 -12.35
C SER A 16 30.98 42.21 -11.34
N THR A 17 30.08 41.33 -11.77
CA THR A 17 29.21 40.61 -10.88
C THR A 17 29.96 39.49 -10.18
N LYS A 18 30.34 39.67 -8.90
CA LYS A 18 30.77 38.57 -8.04
C LYS A 18 29.59 37.60 -7.87
N ALA A 19 29.67 36.46 -8.51
CA ALA A 19 28.76 35.34 -8.20
C ALA A 19 29.03 34.86 -6.78
N ALA A 20 28.11 35.13 -5.86
CA ALA A 20 28.13 34.50 -4.54
C ALA A 20 27.79 33.01 -4.76
N SER A 21 28.79 32.15 -4.53
CA SER A 21 28.55 30.71 -4.47
C SER A 21 27.73 30.44 -3.21
N VAL A 22 26.42 30.20 -3.39
CA VAL A 22 25.57 29.63 -2.34
C VAL A 22 26.03 28.19 -2.17
N ASN A 23 26.79 27.94 -1.11
CA ASN A 23 27.02 26.60 -0.62
C ASN A 23 25.67 26.09 -0.07
N VAL A 24 24.86 25.49 -0.93
CA VAL A 24 23.75 24.65 -0.52
C VAL A 24 24.42 23.39 0.06
N ALA A 25 24.52 23.36 1.38
CA ALA A 25 24.84 22.10 2.04
C ALA A 25 23.88 21.04 1.48
N PRO A 26 24.37 19.84 1.09
CA PRO A 26 23.48 18.79 0.68
C PRO A 26 22.54 18.56 1.89
N GLU A 27 21.25 18.89 1.73
CA GLU A 27 20.24 18.39 2.65
C GLU A 27 20.47 16.88 2.71
N ALA A 28 20.96 16.43 3.88
CA ALA A 28 21.04 15.02 4.17
C ALA A 28 19.61 14.50 4.00
N ARG A 29 19.31 13.89 2.83
CA ARG A 29 18.11 13.10 2.65
C ARG A 29 18.10 12.20 3.86
N ALA A 30 17.16 12.44 4.79
CA ALA A 30 16.92 11.54 5.89
C ALA A 30 16.80 10.17 5.25
N ALA A 31 17.82 9.34 5.41
CA ALA A 31 17.78 7.96 4.97
C ALA A 31 16.48 7.43 5.57
N ASN A 32 15.54 6.97 4.72
CA ASN A 32 14.28 6.41 5.19
C ASN A 32 14.67 5.31 6.16
N ALA A 33 14.71 5.63 7.45
CA ALA A 33 15.07 4.68 8.48
C ALA A 33 13.98 3.61 8.47
N CYS A 34 14.38 2.38 8.21
CA CYS A 34 13.45 1.27 8.27
C CYS A 34 13.14 0.96 9.72
N PRO A 35 11.90 0.62 10.06
CA PRO A 35 11.59 0.14 11.39
C PRO A 35 12.29 -1.20 11.64
N ASP A 36 12.56 -1.49 12.90
CA ASP A 36 13.07 -2.80 13.27
C ASP A 36 12.05 -3.88 12.94
N ALA A 37 12.39 -4.78 12.01
CA ALA A 37 11.52 -5.87 11.57
C ALA A 37 11.08 -6.78 12.72
N SER A 38 11.88 -6.89 13.80
CA SER A 38 11.55 -7.68 15.00
C SER A 38 10.34 -7.12 15.78
N THR A 39 9.98 -5.85 15.57
CA THR A 39 8.78 -5.24 16.15
C THR A 39 7.52 -5.48 15.34
N GLY A 40 7.65 -6.10 14.17
CA GLY A 40 6.54 -6.49 13.33
C GLY A 40 5.75 -7.67 13.92
N VAL A 41 4.56 -7.82 13.44
CA VAL A 41 3.64 -8.92 13.83
C VAL A 41 3.17 -9.67 12.58
N PRO A 42 2.89 -10.98 12.68
CA PRO A 42 2.39 -11.75 11.54
C PRO A 42 0.99 -11.26 11.12
N LEU A 43 0.82 -11.08 9.81
CA LEU A 43 -0.49 -10.94 9.18
C LEU A 43 -1.02 -12.34 8.88
N LEU A 44 -1.88 -12.85 9.76
CA LEU A 44 -2.47 -14.16 9.66
C LEU A 44 -3.60 -14.15 8.62
N ARG A 45 -3.75 -15.25 7.88
CA ARG A 45 -4.78 -15.44 6.87
C ARG A 45 -5.62 -16.68 7.16
N ALA A 46 -6.94 -16.59 6.98
CA ALA A 46 -7.87 -17.71 6.99
C ALA A 46 -8.79 -17.65 5.77
N GLY A 47 -9.05 -18.81 5.18
CA GLY A 47 -10.05 -19.02 4.14
C GLY A 47 -11.35 -19.53 4.74
N ARG A 48 -12.47 -19.13 4.16
CA ARG A 48 -13.80 -19.60 4.59
C ARG A 48 -14.16 -20.86 3.81
N LEU A 49 -14.58 -21.91 4.54
CA LEU A 49 -14.86 -23.23 3.97
C LEU A 49 -16.18 -23.31 3.20
N ASP A 50 -17.15 -22.45 3.53
CA ASP A 50 -18.51 -22.46 2.97
C ASP A 50 -18.73 -21.43 1.85
N SER A 51 -17.69 -20.66 1.48
CA SER A 51 -17.78 -19.68 0.42
C SER A 51 -16.61 -19.78 -0.54
N ALA A 52 -16.88 -19.53 -1.80
CA ALA A 52 -15.86 -19.59 -2.83
C ALA A 52 -14.91 -18.39 -2.70
N GLY A 53 -13.82 -18.59 -1.99
CA GLY A 53 -12.68 -17.70 -2.06
C GLY A 53 -12.57 -16.60 -1.01
N THR A 54 -13.55 -16.42 -0.10
CA THR A 54 -13.46 -15.39 0.95
C THR A 54 -12.24 -15.60 1.83
N ARG A 55 -11.42 -14.55 2.01
CA ARG A 55 -10.27 -14.54 2.93
C ARG A 55 -10.40 -13.43 3.96
N TYR A 56 -9.98 -13.75 5.16
CA TYR A 56 -9.89 -12.84 6.28
C TYR A 56 -8.44 -12.71 6.76
N TYR A 57 -8.03 -11.47 7.03
CA TYR A 57 -6.68 -11.17 7.50
C TYR A 57 -6.74 -10.51 8.87
N THR A 58 -5.84 -10.89 9.77
CA THR A 58 -5.77 -10.33 11.11
C THR A 58 -4.36 -10.43 11.71
N THR A 59 -4.03 -9.50 12.60
CA THR A 59 -2.83 -9.57 13.44
C THR A 59 -3.11 -10.19 14.82
N ASN A 60 -4.36 -10.60 15.08
CA ASN A 60 -4.81 -11.15 16.35
C ASN A 60 -4.82 -12.68 16.31
N ALA A 61 -3.76 -13.31 16.84
CA ALA A 61 -3.63 -14.76 16.88
C ALA A 61 -4.73 -15.45 17.73
N THR A 62 -5.15 -14.81 18.83
CA THR A 62 -6.24 -15.35 19.66
C THR A 62 -7.54 -15.41 18.86
N TYR A 63 -7.87 -14.35 18.14
CA TYR A 63 -9.06 -14.33 17.30
C TYR A 63 -8.97 -15.33 16.13
N MET A 64 -7.79 -15.46 15.52
CA MET A 64 -7.55 -16.48 14.48
C MET A 64 -7.82 -17.89 14.99
N ASN A 65 -7.36 -18.22 16.21
CA ASN A 65 -7.62 -19.53 16.83
C ASN A 65 -9.11 -19.74 17.14
N GLN A 66 -9.85 -18.70 17.49
CA GLN A 66 -11.31 -18.79 17.67
C GLN A 66 -12.02 -19.06 16.34
N LEU A 67 -11.61 -18.41 15.26
CA LEU A 67 -12.16 -18.63 13.92
C LEU A 67 -11.93 -20.07 13.44
N ALA A 68 -10.79 -20.66 13.74
CA ALA A 68 -10.42 -22.03 13.35
C ALA A 68 -11.34 -23.12 13.94
N ASN A 69 -12.10 -22.79 14.98
CA ASN A 69 -13.11 -23.71 15.56
C ASN A 69 -14.47 -23.67 14.82
N GLY A 70 -14.59 -22.87 13.77
CA GLY A 70 -15.83 -22.68 13.00
C GLY A 70 -15.62 -23.00 11.51
N ILE A 71 -16.19 -22.14 10.69
CA ILE A 71 -16.16 -22.27 9.22
C ILE A 71 -14.91 -21.70 8.56
N TRP A 72 -13.92 -21.25 9.32
CA TRP A 72 -12.69 -20.69 8.84
C TRP A 72 -11.52 -21.64 8.98
N GLN A 73 -10.75 -21.81 7.93
CA GLN A 73 -9.52 -22.58 7.95
C GLN A 73 -8.31 -21.65 7.91
N PRO A 74 -7.42 -21.71 8.91
CA PRO A 74 -6.15 -20.99 8.85
C PRO A 74 -5.32 -21.41 7.63
N GLU A 75 -4.88 -20.41 6.86
CA GLU A 75 -4.04 -20.60 5.65
C GLU A 75 -2.59 -20.17 5.89
N GLY A 76 -2.24 -19.80 7.14
CA GLY A 76 -0.89 -19.40 7.52
C GLY A 76 -0.71 -17.90 7.64
N THR A 77 0.51 -17.43 7.40
CA THR A 77 0.93 -16.04 7.52
C THR A 77 1.22 -15.45 6.15
N ALA A 78 0.56 -14.35 5.81
CA ALA A 78 0.76 -13.67 4.53
C ALA A 78 2.07 -12.85 4.49
N GLY A 79 2.62 -12.48 5.64
CA GLY A 79 3.84 -11.70 5.81
C GLY A 79 3.85 -10.97 7.15
N ILE A 80 4.76 -10.00 7.32
CA ILE A 80 4.91 -9.22 8.56
C ILE A 80 4.43 -7.79 8.33
N VAL A 81 3.60 -7.28 9.23
CA VAL A 81 3.10 -5.90 9.29
C VAL A 81 3.38 -5.30 10.66
N PHE A 82 3.03 -4.03 10.88
CA PHE A 82 3.22 -3.37 12.18
C PHE A 82 1.86 -3.12 12.82
N LYS A 83 1.73 -3.44 14.11
CA LYS A 83 0.50 -3.22 14.85
C LYS A 83 0.20 -1.73 15.05
N ASN A 84 1.23 -0.94 15.26
CA ASN A 84 1.18 0.51 15.47
C ASN A 84 1.94 1.22 14.35
N ALA A 85 1.74 2.53 14.21
CA ALA A 85 2.51 3.35 13.29
C ALA A 85 4.01 3.21 13.57
N ALA A 86 4.78 2.90 12.54
CA ALA A 86 6.24 2.78 12.56
C ALA A 86 6.83 3.68 11.45
N LEU A 87 8.15 3.89 11.49
CA LEU A 87 8.84 4.70 10.49
C LEU A 87 8.54 4.19 9.07
N SER A 88 8.25 5.10 8.15
CA SER A 88 7.97 4.79 6.74
C SER A 88 6.74 3.90 6.49
N THR A 89 5.91 3.65 7.51
CA THR A 89 4.66 2.91 7.35
C THR A 89 3.45 3.85 7.24
N VAL A 90 2.39 3.36 6.64
CA VAL A 90 1.10 4.02 6.49
C VAL A 90 -0.01 3.15 7.05
N PRO A 91 -1.16 3.72 7.43
CA PRO A 91 -2.31 2.95 7.90
C PRO A 91 -2.74 1.92 6.87
N PHE A 92 -3.10 0.73 7.33
CA PHE A 92 -3.72 -0.32 6.55
C PHE A 92 -5.15 -0.49 7.01
N TYR A 93 -6.09 -0.08 6.14
CA TYR A 93 -7.52 -0.02 6.41
C TYR A 93 -8.19 -1.34 6.05
N ALA A 94 -9.25 -1.69 6.76
CA ALA A 94 -10.10 -2.83 6.48
C ALA A 94 -11.55 -2.41 6.31
N PHE A 95 -12.23 -3.01 5.34
CA PHE A 95 -13.65 -2.86 5.09
C PHE A 95 -14.31 -4.23 5.06
N TYR A 96 -15.49 -4.34 5.64
CA TYR A 96 -16.25 -5.58 5.70
C TYR A 96 -17.58 -5.43 4.97
N HIS A 97 -17.87 -6.38 4.10
CA HIS A 97 -19.13 -6.43 3.36
C HIS A 97 -20.30 -6.85 4.26
N THR A 98 -21.36 -6.05 4.30
CA THR A 98 -22.48 -6.21 5.26
C THR A 98 -23.73 -6.80 4.66
N THR A 99 -23.75 -7.12 3.38
CA THR A 99 -25.01 -7.53 2.76
C THR A 99 -25.52 -8.84 3.30
N SER A 100 -26.85 -8.97 3.17
CA SER A 100 -27.74 -10.02 3.65
C SER A 100 -27.16 -11.43 3.63
N ALA A 101 -27.77 -12.33 4.39
CA ALA A 101 -27.41 -13.74 4.56
C ALA A 101 -27.18 -14.56 3.28
N SER A 102 -27.42 -14.00 2.08
CA SER A 102 -27.23 -14.63 0.78
C SER A 102 -26.04 -14.08 -0.01
N ALA A 103 -25.37 -13.00 0.44
CA ALA A 103 -24.20 -12.48 -0.25
C ALA A 103 -22.91 -13.08 0.35
N PRO A 104 -21.88 -13.37 -0.46
CA PRO A 104 -20.60 -13.80 0.05
C PRO A 104 -20.05 -12.74 1.01
N LEU A 105 -19.48 -13.18 2.14
CA LEU A 105 -18.74 -12.28 3.02
C LEU A 105 -17.44 -11.92 2.31
N ASP A 106 -17.20 -10.63 2.15
CA ASP A 106 -15.98 -10.10 1.53
C ASP A 106 -15.29 -9.13 2.46
N TRP A 107 -13.96 -9.04 2.31
CA TRP A 107 -13.12 -8.09 2.99
C TRP A 107 -12.25 -7.36 1.98
N TYR A 108 -12.27 -6.04 2.05
CA TYR A 108 -11.38 -5.19 1.26
C TYR A 108 -10.34 -4.52 2.16
N TYR A 109 -9.10 -4.49 1.69
CA TYR A 109 -7.97 -3.92 2.44
C TYR A 109 -7.18 -2.97 1.54
N THR A 110 -6.74 -1.83 2.09
CA THR A 110 -5.96 -0.85 1.34
C THR A 110 -5.10 0.03 2.25
N THR A 111 -3.96 0.51 1.72
CA THR A 111 -3.20 1.62 2.32
C THR A 111 -3.51 2.95 1.68
N SER A 112 -4.28 2.98 0.59
CA SER A 112 -4.63 4.18 -0.16
C SER A 112 -5.70 4.98 0.56
N ALA A 113 -5.39 6.23 0.92
CA ALA A 113 -6.38 7.16 1.47
C ALA A 113 -7.49 7.51 0.47
N ASN A 114 -7.19 7.48 -0.84
CA ASN A 114 -8.18 7.71 -1.90
C ASN A 114 -9.15 6.54 -1.99
N ASP A 115 -8.65 5.31 -1.94
CA ASP A 115 -9.49 4.11 -1.91
C ASP A 115 -10.36 4.13 -0.66
N LYS A 116 -9.76 4.41 0.51
CA LYS A 116 -10.54 4.57 1.74
C LYS A 116 -11.70 5.53 1.55
N ALA A 117 -11.46 6.74 1.03
CA ALA A 117 -12.50 7.74 0.80
C ALA A 117 -13.56 7.28 -0.21
N THR A 118 -13.24 6.36 -1.12
CA THR A 118 -14.16 5.75 -2.06
C THR A 118 -15.02 4.69 -1.38
N TRP A 119 -14.38 3.79 -0.62
CA TRP A 119 -15.06 2.72 0.09
C TRP A 119 -15.93 3.20 1.25
N ASP A 120 -15.55 4.31 1.92
CA ASP A 120 -16.39 4.97 2.94
C ASP A 120 -17.77 5.39 2.40
N LYS A 121 -17.90 5.60 1.09
CA LYS A 121 -19.16 5.94 0.42
C LYS A 121 -19.94 4.71 -0.05
N ASN A 122 -19.35 3.54 -0.02
CA ASN A 122 -19.98 2.31 -0.43
C ASN A 122 -20.84 1.75 0.72
N THR A 123 -22.15 1.90 0.63
CA THR A 123 -23.10 1.50 1.68
C THR A 123 -23.14 -0.01 1.95
N ASN A 124 -22.55 -0.82 1.07
CA ASN A 124 -22.45 -2.27 1.24
C ASN A 124 -21.25 -2.68 2.10
N TYR A 125 -20.35 -1.74 2.39
CA TYR A 125 -19.16 -1.99 3.21
C TYR A 125 -19.15 -1.13 4.46
N VAL A 126 -18.72 -1.71 5.57
CA VAL A 126 -18.49 -1.00 6.82
C VAL A 126 -16.99 -0.82 7.01
N ASP A 127 -16.57 0.42 7.25
CA ASP A 127 -15.20 0.75 7.65
C ASP A 127 -14.90 0.12 9.02
N ARG A 128 -13.86 -0.68 9.09
CA ARG A 128 -13.35 -1.33 10.32
C ARG A 128 -12.13 -0.58 10.87
N GLY A 129 -11.77 0.53 10.26
CA GLY A 129 -10.66 1.38 10.67
C GLY A 129 -9.29 0.84 10.28
N VAL A 130 -8.29 1.34 10.98
CA VAL A 130 -6.89 0.91 10.83
C VAL A 130 -6.67 -0.33 11.69
N PHE A 131 -6.35 -1.45 11.06
CA PHE A 131 -6.08 -2.69 11.80
C PHE A 131 -4.59 -3.05 11.87
N ALA A 132 -3.77 -2.44 11.02
CA ALA A 132 -2.33 -2.59 10.97
C ALA A 132 -1.68 -1.39 10.27
N HIS A 133 -0.35 -1.40 10.17
CA HIS A 133 0.43 -0.47 9.36
C HIS A 133 1.40 -1.27 8.48
N MET A 134 1.60 -0.83 7.24
CA MET A 134 2.54 -1.44 6.30
C MET A 134 3.20 -0.37 5.43
N PHE A 135 4.14 -0.72 4.57
CA PHE A 135 4.79 0.26 3.70
C PHE A 135 3.88 0.64 2.52
N SER A 136 4.00 1.89 2.06
CA SER A 136 3.32 2.37 0.84
C SER A 136 4.10 2.06 -0.45
N ASN A 137 5.35 1.59 -0.33
CA ASN A 137 6.22 1.26 -1.45
C ASN A 137 7.20 0.14 -1.05
N ALA A 138 8.04 -0.31 -1.99
CA ALA A 138 9.02 -1.39 -1.79
C ALA A 138 10.22 -1.02 -0.91
N ALA A 139 10.16 0.10 -0.15
CA ALA A 139 11.22 0.44 0.80
C ALA A 139 11.35 -0.65 1.87
N CYS A 140 12.50 -0.69 2.52
CA CYS A 140 12.77 -1.59 3.65
C CYS A 140 12.62 -3.09 3.33
N GLY A 141 12.73 -3.48 2.06
CA GLY A 141 12.57 -4.88 1.65
C GLY A 141 11.10 -5.35 1.57
N GLY A 142 10.15 -4.41 1.57
CA GLY A 142 8.74 -4.73 1.43
C GLY A 142 8.42 -5.40 0.09
N LEU A 143 7.68 -6.50 0.15
CA LEU A 143 7.12 -7.20 -1.00
C LEU A 143 5.75 -6.62 -1.33
N PRO A 144 5.38 -6.48 -2.61
CA PRO A 144 4.06 -6.02 -3.00
C PRO A 144 2.99 -6.99 -2.50
N PHE A 145 1.95 -6.44 -1.85
CA PHE A 145 0.77 -7.16 -1.41
C PHE A 145 -0.34 -6.87 -2.40
N TYR A 146 -0.56 -7.80 -3.33
CA TYR A 146 -1.48 -7.63 -4.45
C TYR A 146 -2.93 -7.77 -4.01
N ALA A 147 -3.80 -6.91 -4.54
CA ALA A 147 -5.24 -7.01 -4.44
C ALA A 147 -5.79 -7.63 -5.73
N LEU A 148 -6.58 -8.68 -5.60
CA LEU A 148 -7.22 -9.40 -6.69
C LEU A 148 -8.72 -9.47 -6.43
N TRP A 149 -9.55 -9.41 -7.48
CA TRP A 149 -11.00 -9.44 -7.43
C TRP A 149 -11.57 -10.60 -8.24
N ASP A 150 -12.41 -11.41 -7.63
CA ASP A 150 -13.21 -12.42 -8.32
C ASP A 150 -14.61 -11.85 -8.61
N PRO A 151 -14.93 -11.51 -9.88
CA PRO A 151 -16.22 -10.94 -10.23
C PRO A 151 -17.38 -11.94 -10.16
N VAL A 152 -17.10 -13.25 -10.22
CA VAL A 152 -18.10 -14.31 -10.17
C VAL A 152 -18.58 -14.53 -8.73
N HIS A 153 -17.63 -14.65 -7.79
CA HIS A 153 -17.93 -14.88 -6.39
C HIS A 153 -18.02 -13.59 -5.58
N GLN A 154 -17.63 -12.44 -6.16
CA GLN A 154 -17.65 -11.11 -5.53
C GLN A 154 -16.82 -11.07 -4.24
N VAL A 155 -15.59 -11.57 -4.32
CA VAL A 155 -14.66 -11.64 -3.20
C VAL A 155 -13.26 -11.14 -3.60
N HIS A 156 -12.55 -10.56 -2.64
CA HIS A 156 -11.17 -10.15 -2.79
C HIS A 156 -10.21 -11.21 -2.25
N LEU A 157 -9.09 -11.34 -2.93
CA LEU A 157 -7.91 -12.08 -2.47
C LEU A 157 -6.73 -11.11 -2.39
N PHE A 158 -5.99 -11.18 -1.28
CA PHE A 158 -4.75 -10.42 -1.12
C PHE A 158 -3.59 -11.37 -0.93
N THR A 159 -2.49 -11.13 -1.64
CA THR A 159 -1.33 -12.01 -1.55
C THR A 159 -0.02 -11.30 -1.87
N ALA A 160 1.06 -11.68 -1.18
CA ALA A 160 2.42 -11.35 -1.56
C ALA A 160 3.11 -12.51 -2.31
N ASP A 161 2.45 -13.67 -2.43
CA ASP A 161 2.98 -14.82 -3.15
C ASP A 161 2.74 -14.66 -4.66
N ALA A 162 3.84 -14.55 -5.42
CA ALA A 162 3.80 -14.41 -6.87
C ALA A 162 3.19 -15.64 -7.57
N SER A 163 3.32 -16.83 -7.00
CA SER A 163 2.76 -18.07 -7.55
C SER A 163 1.25 -18.11 -7.36
N GLU A 164 0.76 -17.73 -6.16
CA GLU A 164 -0.67 -17.61 -5.88
C GLU A 164 -1.30 -16.53 -6.76
N ARG A 165 -0.67 -15.34 -6.88
CA ARG A 165 -1.11 -14.28 -7.79
C ARG A 165 -1.25 -14.79 -9.21
N LYS A 166 -0.20 -15.44 -9.75
CA LYS A 166 -0.18 -15.98 -11.11
C LYS A 166 -1.27 -17.04 -11.31
N SER A 167 -1.47 -17.92 -10.34
CA SER A 167 -2.52 -18.94 -10.38
C SER A 167 -3.91 -18.33 -10.37
N ALA A 168 -4.18 -17.38 -9.46
CA ALA A 168 -5.46 -16.72 -9.32
C ALA A 168 -5.83 -15.89 -10.57
N THR A 169 -4.88 -15.23 -11.21
CA THR A 169 -5.11 -14.43 -12.42
C THR A 169 -5.04 -15.22 -13.74
N SER A 170 -4.80 -16.53 -13.67
CA SER A 170 -4.86 -17.40 -14.85
C SER A 170 -6.29 -17.55 -15.37
N LEU A 171 -6.45 -18.04 -16.60
CA LEU A 171 -7.78 -18.29 -17.22
C LEU A 171 -8.68 -19.17 -16.33
N ASN A 172 -8.09 -20.10 -15.56
CA ASN A 172 -8.84 -20.98 -14.66
C ASN A 172 -9.02 -20.40 -13.25
N GLY A 173 -8.28 -19.36 -12.90
CA GLY A 173 -8.35 -18.73 -11.56
C GLY A 173 -9.46 -17.71 -11.44
N GLY A 174 -9.80 -17.02 -12.53
CA GLY A 174 -10.94 -16.10 -12.61
C GLY A 174 -10.76 -14.74 -11.95
N TYR A 175 -9.66 -14.50 -11.23
CA TYR A 175 -9.41 -13.22 -10.56
C TYR A 175 -8.88 -12.16 -11.52
N ILE A 176 -9.32 -10.93 -11.32
CA ILE A 176 -8.83 -9.72 -12.00
C ILE A 176 -7.89 -8.98 -11.05
N GLU A 177 -6.75 -8.55 -11.55
CA GLU A 177 -5.78 -7.80 -10.77
C GLU A 177 -6.25 -6.35 -10.56
N MET A 178 -6.33 -5.91 -9.29
CA MET A 178 -6.73 -4.55 -8.92
C MET A 178 -5.52 -3.64 -8.60
N GLY A 179 -4.33 -4.21 -8.47
CA GLY A 179 -3.11 -3.47 -8.14
C GLY A 179 -2.49 -3.88 -6.81
N ILE A 180 -1.79 -2.96 -6.17
CA ILE A 180 -1.05 -3.22 -4.92
C ILE A 180 -1.75 -2.50 -3.76
N ALA A 181 -2.22 -3.27 -2.78
CA ALA A 181 -2.88 -2.76 -1.57
C ALA A 181 -1.88 -2.11 -0.59
N GLY A 182 -0.60 -2.49 -0.66
CA GLY A 182 0.49 -2.01 0.16
C GLY A 182 1.70 -2.92 0.01
N TYR A 183 2.71 -2.76 0.88
CA TYR A 183 3.92 -3.60 0.86
C TYR A 183 4.14 -4.19 2.24
N ILE A 184 4.40 -5.50 2.28
CA ILE A 184 4.51 -6.32 3.47
C ILE A 184 5.92 -6.87 3.60
N LEU A 185 6.48 -6.98 4.81
CA LEU A 185 7.77 -7.67 4.96
C LEU A 185 7.62 -9.18 4.73
N PRO A 186 8.64 -9.81 4.12
CA PRO A 186 8.67 -11.27 4.02
C PRO A 186 8.72 -11.92 5.39
N LEU A 187 8.37 -13.19 5.47
CA LEU A 187 8.65 -14.03 6.63
C LEU A 187 10.17 -14.23 6.76
N PRO A 188 10.69 -14.27 8.01
CA PRO A 188 12.11 -14.51 8.26
C PRO A 188 12.58 -15.87 7.82
#